data_5b37d1608bb8180407b3500f7966abbf
#
_entry.id   5b37d1608bb8180407b3500f7966abbf
#
_cell.length_a   1.000
_cell.length_b   1.000
_cell.length_c   1.000
_cell.angle_alpha   90.00
_cell.angle_beta   90.00
_cell.angle_gamma   90.00
#
_symmetry.space_group_name_H-M   'P 1'
#
loop_
_entity.id
_entity.type
_entity.pdbx_description
1 polymer ?
#
loop_
_entity_poly.entity_id
_entity_poly.type
_entity_poly.pdbx_seq_one_letter_code
_entity_poly.pdbx_strand_id
1 'polypeptide(L)'
;MVIDGAPHYPYVTRMVARLFAEGSLSNVVDVEIEPEYGYVTRIHYTNGTYRTTRGNDVGLNSGAAQEVVKDKAHTKFFLRRSGVPCARGESFLLPWWAQRIRPRMESNGHHALRTVDAAAGYVRDNTGFPVYVKPVDGSKGINVWRVSDEADLARVFAAFEEERVRVALVEEAIDLPDYRLVVLDGKLISAYRRNPLAIVGDGASTVAELMSRLQESYSLGLRDTVLRAGDARIEARLRRDGRTLRSVPETGERVCLLDISNLSAGGTADDVTGIVAERWVTLAVTVAGLFNLRFCGVDLACSDIASDEGACAVIEVNGTPGLDHYVSTGATQEAIVRKLYLEVLNVPPREN
;
A
#
# COMPACT_ATOMS: atom_id res chain seq x y z
N MET A 1 -23.74 -23.16 12.48
CA MET A 1 -23.34 -22.13 13.46
C MET A 1 -23.41 -20.81 12.72
N VAL A 2 -24.32 -19.89 13.08
CA VAL A 2 -24.40 -18.58 12.43
C VAL A 2 -23.15 -17.83 12.88
N ILE A 3 -22.15 -17.75 12.01
CA ILE A 3 -20.95 -16.97 12.25
C ILE A 3 -21.31 -15.54 11.79
N ASP A 4 -21.97 -14.81 12.67
CA ASP A 4 -21.98 -13.36 12.59
C ASP A 4 -20.53 -12.94 12.81
N GLY A 5 -19.84 -12.58 11.72
CA GLY A 5 -18.41 -12.25 11.76
C GLY A 5 -18.22 -11.14 12.80
N ALA A 6 -17.54 -11.49 13.89
CA ALA A 6 -17.36 -10.55 15.01
C ALA A 6 -16.79 -9.23 14.45
N PRO A 7 -17.24 -8.07 14.95
CA PRO A 7 -16.87 -6.75 14.40
C PRO A 7 -15.35 -6.51 14.31
N HIS A 8 -14.57 -7.18 15.16
CA HIS A 8 -13.10 -7.08 15.17
C HIS A 8 -12.38 -7.94 14.12
N TYR A 9 -13.11 -8.84 13.42
CA TYR A 9 -12.50 -9.66 12.38
C TYR A 9 -12.11 -8.82 11.16
N PRO A 10 -11.05 -9.21 10.41
CA PRO A 10 -10.67 -8.55 9.17
C PRO A 10 -11.82 -8.47 8.17
N TYR A 11 -11.80 -7.43 7.34
CA TYR A 11 -12.87 -7.16 6.37
C TYR A 11 -13.18 -8.38 5.47
N VAL A 12 -12.14 -9.07 4.96
CA VAL A 12 -12.32 -10.25 4.10
C VAL A 12 -13.05 -11.37 4.83
N THR A 13 -12.67 -11.66 6.09
CA THR A 13 -13.32 -12.68 6.90
C THR A 13 -14.80 -12.37 7.13
N ARG A 14 -15.12 -11.10 7.49
CA ARG A 14 -16.52 -10.67 7.63
C ARG A 14 -17.30 -10.78 6.33
N MET A 15 -16.67 -10.45 5.19
CA MET A 15 -17.29 -10.59 3.87
C MET A 15 -17.57 -12.07 3.52
N VAL A 16 -16.60 -12.96 3.76
CA VAL A 16 -16.79 -14.42 3.58
C VAL A 16 -17.94 -14.92 4.42
N ALA A 17 -17.96 -14.61 5.72
CA ALA A 17 -19.02 -15.02 6.64
C ALA A 17 -20.40 -14.53 6.20
N ARG A 18 -20.51 -13.24 5.81
CA ARG A 18 -21.73 -12.63 5.32
C ARG A 18 -22.25 -13.30 4.05
N LEU A 19 -21.40 -13.46 3.03
CA LEU A 19 -21.78 -14.07 1.76
C LEU A 19 -22.19 -15.52 1.91
N PHE A 20 -21.56 -16.26 2.82
CA PHE A 20 -21.93 -17.64 3.14
C PHE A 20 -23.30 -17.70 3.85
N ALA A 21 -23.51 -16.87 4.87
CA ALA A 21 -24.77 -16.80 5.62
C ALA A 21 -25.97 -16.38 4.73
N GLU A 22 -25.74 -15.50 3.76
CA GLU A 22 -26.74 -15.10 2.75
C GLU A 22 -27.03 -16.20 1.70
N GLY A 23 -26.29 -17.32 1.68
CA GLY A 23 -26.40 -18.34 0.64
C GLY A 23 -25.90 -17.88 -0.74
N SER A 24 -25.11 -16.81 -0.79
CA SER A 24 -24.60 -16.24 -2.06
C SER A 24 -23.41 -17.02 -2.64
N LEU A 25 -22.81 -17.95 -1.87
CA LEU A 25 -21.68 -18.78 -2.27
C LEU A 25 -22.17 -20.18 -2.67
N SER A 26 -22.66 -20.32 -3.89
CA SER A 26 -23.35 -21.54 -4.39
C SER A 26 -22.46 -22.79 -4.42
N ASN A 27 -21.15 -22.63 -4.56
CA ASN A 27 -20.17 -23.73 -4.62
C ASN A 27 -19.49 -24.00 -3.27
N VAL A 28 -19.88 -23.30 -2.19
CA VAL A 28 -19.29 -23.44 -0.85
C VAL A 28 -20.23 -24.24 0.04
N VAL A 29 -19.69 -25.28 0.70
CA VAL A 29 -20.44 -26.15 1.61
C VAL A 29 -20.23 -25.80 3.07
N ASP A 30 -19.06 -25.25 3.43
CA ASP A 30 -18.74 -24.88 4.79
C ASP A 30 -17.64 -23.81 4.85
N VAL A 31 -17.61 -23.04 5.94
CA VAL A 31 -16.60 -22.01 6.23
C VAL A 31 -16.13 -22.15 7.65
N GLU A 32 -14.86 -22.49 7.83
CA GLU A 32 -14.17 -22.48 9.12
C GLU A 32 -13.46 -21.16 9.31
N ILE A 33 -13.67 -20.49 10.44
CA ILE A 33 -12.98 -19.24 10.81
C ILE A 33 -12.20 -19.48 12.10
N GLU A 34 -10.93 -19.05 12.12
CA GLU A 34 -10.14 -19.01 13.34
C GLU A 34 -10.83 -18.05 14.33
N PRO A 35 -11.21 -18.56 15.55
CA PRO A 35 -12.21 -17.90 16.37
C PRO A 35 -11.68 -16.70 17.19
N GLU A 36 -10.37 -16.61 17.44
CA GLU A 36 -9.81 -15.58 18.33
C GLU A 36 -9.66 -14.23 17.62
N TYR A 37 -9.04 -14.22 16.45
CA TYR A 37 -8.73 -13.01 15.69
C TYR A 37 -9.42 -12.95 14.33
N GLY A 38 -9.95 -14.06 13.83
CA GLY A 38 -10.57 -14.15 12.53
C GLY A 38 -9.62 -13.93 11.34
N TYR A 39 -8.30 -14.04 11.56
CA TYR A 39 -7.32 -13.76 10.51
C TYR A 39 -7.22 -14.82 9.43
N VAL A 40 -7.64 -16.05 9.75
CA VAL A 40 -7.57 -17.21 8.85
C VAL A 40 -8.95 -17.80 8.67
N THR A 41 -9.33 -18.02 7.40
CA THR A 41 -10.55 -18.75 7.04
C THR A 41 -10.20 -19.90 6.13
N ARG A 42 -10.93 -21.02 6.27
CA ARG A 42 -10.91 -22.12 5.31
C ARG A 42 -12.31 -22.27 4.71
N ILE A 43 -12.40 -22.21 3.40
CA ILE A 43 -13.63 -22.27 2.63
C ILE A 43 -13.67 -23.61 1.92
N HIS A 44 -14.62 -24.48 2.25
CA HIS A 44 -14.78 -25.82 1.69
C HIS A 44 -15.76 -25.77 0.52
N TYR A 45 -15.42 -26.44 -0.58
CA TYR A 45 -16.19 -26.42 -1.81
C TYR A 45 -16.90 -27.75 -2.09
N THR A 46 -17.95 -27.70 -2.90
CA THR A 46 -18.75 -28.85 -3.32
C THR A 46 -17.95 -29.92 -4.05
N ASN A 47 -16.81 -29.58 -4.67
CA ASN A 47 -15.90 -30.53 -5.33
C ASN A 47 -14.88 -31.17 -4.37
N GLY A 48 -15.01 -30.99 -3.05
CA GLY A 48 -14.12 -31.54 -2.04
C GLY A 48 -12.80 -30.78 -1.83
N THR A 49 -12.53 -29.76 -2.62
CA THR A 49 -11.34 -28.88 -2.41
C THR A 49 -11.60 -27.83 -1.33
N TYR A 50 -10.54 -27.17 -0.87
CA TYR A 50 -10.68 -26.02 0.02
C TYR A 50 -9.74 -24.90 -0.38
N ARG A 51 -10.11 -23.67 -0.01
CA ARG A 51 -9.29 -22.46 -0.13
C ARG A 51 -9.03 -21.89 1.26
N THR A 52 -7.79 -21.54 1.53
CA THR A 52 -7.43 -20.80 2.74
C THR A 52 -7.29 -19.31 2.40
N THR A 53 -7.86 -18.44 3.23
CA THR A 53 -7.63 -17.00 3.19
C THR A 53 -6.88 -16.56 4.45
N ARG A 54 -6.13 -15.47 4.36
CA ARG A 54 -5.43 -14.88 5.50
C ARG A 54 -5.36 -13.36 5.39
N GLY A 55 -6.02 -12.65 6.29
CA GLY A 55 -6.14 -11.19 6.20
C GLY A 55 -6.75 -10.80 4.85
N ASN A 56 -6.03 -10.03 4.03
CA ASN A 56 -6.47 -9.64 2.68
C ASN A 56 -6.12 -10.66 1.58
N ASP A 57 -5.37 -11.70 1.91
CA ASP A 57 -5.04 -12.76 0.96
C ASP A 57 -6.22 -13.72 0.79
N VAL A 58 -6.76 -13.77 -0.40
CA VAL A 58 -7.88 -14.63 -0.78
C VAL A 58 -7.45 -15.94 -1.45
N GLY A 59 -6.16 -16.27 -1.37
CA GLY A 59 -5.62 -17.55 -1.86
C GLY A 59 -5.63 -17.69 -3.39
N LEU A 60 -5.49 -16.60 -4.13
CA LEU A 60 -5.43 -16.61 -5.60
C LEU A 60 -4.02 -16.61 -6.16
N ASN A 61 -3.12 -15.89 -5.52
CA ASN A 61 -1.74 -15.74 -5.96
C ASN A 61 -0.84 -16.80 -5.35
N SER A 62 0.21 -17.18 -6.05
CA SER A 62 1.22 -18.06 -5.43
C SER A 62 2.02 -17.29 -4.35
N GLY A 63 2.48 -18.00 -3.33
CA GLY A 63 3.30 -17.38 -2.27
C GLY A 63 4.57 -16.73 -2.81
N ALA A 64 5.22 -17.34 -3.81
CA ALA A 64 6.42 -16.77 -4.44
C ALA A 64 6.12 -15.43 -5.15
N ALA A 65 5.02 -15.34 -5.90
CA ALA A 65 4.61 -14.11 -6.55
C ALA A 65 4.33 -12.99 -5.54
N GLN A 66 3.65 -13.32 -4.44
CA GLN A 66 3.37 -12.36 -3.36
C GLN A 66 4.65 -11.87 -2.68
N GLU A 67 5.59 -12.75 -2.35
CA GLU A 67 6.85 -12.37 -1.71
C GLU A 67 7.74 -11.51 -2.62
N VAL A 68 7.73 -11.75 -3.95
CA VAL A 68 8.45 -10.91 -4.90
C VAL A 68 7.90 -9.47 -4.90
N VAL A 69 6.57 -9.30 -4.98
CA VAL A 69 5.99 -7.95 -5.05
C VAL A 69 5.94 -7.23 -3.70
N LYS A 70 6.06 -7.95 -2.60
CA LYS A 70 6.22 -7.38 -1.26
C LYS A 70 7.56 -6.66 -1.10
N ASP A 71 8.62 -7.15 -1.75
CA ASP A 71 9.92 -6.49 -1.81
C ASP A 71 9.96 -5.49 -2.97
N LYS A 72 10.00 -4.20 -2.63
CA LYS A 72 9.96 -3.10 -3.61
C LYS A 72 11.19 -3.05 -4.51
N ALA A 73 12.34 -3.51 -4.03
CA ALA A 73 13.56 -3.55 -4.85
C ALA A 73 13.48 -4.68 -5.88
N HIS A 74 12.99 -5.86 -5.51
CA HIS A 74 12.76 -6.96 -6.43
C HIS A 74 11.67 -6.60 -7.46
N THR A 75 10.58 -5.98 -7.02
CA THR A 75 9.52 -5.50 -7.92
C THR A 75 10.09 -4.54 -8.97
N LYS A 76 10.86 -3.52 -8.55
CA LYS A 76 11.48 -2.54 -9.47
C LYS A 76 12.48 -3.18 -10.43
N PHE A 77 13.21 -4.18 -9.98
CA PHE A 77 14.12 -4.92 -10.87
C PHE A 77 13.38 -5.51 -12.08
N PHE A 78 12.26 -6.19 -11.84
CA PHE A 78 11.48 -6.81 -12.92
C PHE A 78 10.74 -5.77 -13.78
N LEU A 79 10.17 -4.71 -13.16
CA LEU A 79 9.53 -3.62 -13.91
C LEU A 79 10.51 -2.97 -14.88
N ARG A 80 11.69 -2.57 -14.42
CA ARG A 80 12.74 -1.95 -15.26
C ARG A 80 13.19 -2.88 -16.38
N ARG A 81 13.41 -4.15 -16.08
CA ARG A 81 13.84 -5.15 -17.06
C ARG A 81 12.78 -5.39 -18.15
N SER A 82 11.52 -5.17 -17.86
CA SER A 82 10.40 -5.29 -18.80
C SER A 82 10.00 -3.97 -19.45
N GLY A 83 10.78 -2.90 -19.26
CA GLY A 83 10.51 -1.59 -19.84
C GLY A 83 9.31 -0.86 -19.24
N VAL A 84 8.81 -1.31 -18.08
CA VAL A 84 7.71 -0.64 -17.38
C VAL A 84 8.25 0.57 -16.61
N PRO A 85 7.71 1.78 -16.82
CA PRO A 85 8.14 2.97 -16.10
C PRO A 85 7.94 2.80 -14.60
N CYS A 86 9.00 3.03 -13.82
CA CYS A 86 8.94 3.06 -12.36
C CYS A 86 9.98 4.05 -11.82
N ALA A 87 9.80 4.54 -10.59
CA ALA A 87 10.73 5.47 -9.98
C ALA A 87 12.17 4.92 -9.99
N ARG A 88 13.14 5.75 -10.39
CA ARG A 88 14.56 5.41 -10.31
C ARG A 88 14.96 5.31 -8.84
N GLY A 89 15.68 4.28 -8.49
CA GLY A 89 16.09 4.08 -7.10
C GLY A 89 16.91 2.82 -6.92
N GLU A 90 17.60 2.76 -5.78
CA GLU A 90 18.44 1.63 -5.39
C GLU A 90 18.25 1.27 -3.92
N SER A 91 18.56 0.02 -3.60
CA SER A 91 18.50 -0.49 -2.23
C SER A 91 19.87 -0.44 -1.55
N PHE A 92 19.86 -0.14 -0.25
CA PHE A 92 21.05 0.00 0.59
C PHE A 92 20.89 -0.78 1.89
N LEU A 93 21.92 -1.52 2.24
CA LEU A 93 21.95 -2.29 3.49
C LEU A 93 22.23 -1.36 4.68
N LEU A 94 21.46 -1.50 5.74
CA LEU A 94 21.77 -0.86 7.02
C LEU A 94 23.02 -1.52 7.63
N PRO A 95 23.87 -0.78 8.39
CA PRO A 95 25.16 -1.26 8.88
C PRO A 95 25.06 -2.55 9.69
N TRP A 96 24.11 -2.64 10.63
CA TRP A 96 23.91 -3.84 11.45
C TRP A 96 23.61 -5.09 10.62
N TRP A 97 22.80 -4.94 9.55
CA TRP A 97 22.45 -6.05 8.69
C TRP A 97 23.59 -6.42 7.74
N ALA A 98 24.28 -5.42 7.16
CA ALA A 98 25.47 -5.62 6.35
C ALA A 98 26.54 -6.40 7.11
N GLN A 99 26.82 -6.01 8.36
CA GLN A 99 27.76 -6.72 9.24
C GLN A 99 27.34 -8.18 9.47
N ARG A 100 26.06 -8.42 9.72
CA ARG A 100 25.51 -9.76 9.98
C ARG A 100 25.63 -10.70 8.78
N ILE A 101 25.37 -10.21 7.55
CA ILE A 101 25.36 -11.05 6.35
C ILE A 101 26.72 -11.14 5.67
N ARG A 102 27.65 -10.24 5.96
CA ARG A 102 28.98 -10.14 5.31
C ARG A 102 29.71 -11.48 5.20
N PRO A 103 29.88 -12.29 6.28
CA PRO A 103 30.62 -13.55 6.18
C PRO A 103 30.02 -14.52 5.14
N ARG A 104 28.69 -14.58 5.07
CA ARG A 104 27.98 -15.43 4.10
C ARG A 104 28.12 -14.88 2.69
N MET A 105 28.07 -13.57 2.51
CA MET A 105 28.18 -12.95 1.19
C MET A 105 29.58 -13.10 0.62
N GLU A 106 30.60 -12.89 1.45
CA GLU A 106 32.02 -13.06 1.08
C GLU A 106 32.33 -14.52 0.71
N SER A 107 31.79 -15.48 1.48
CA SER A 107 31.95 -16.91 1.15
C SER A 107 31.31 -17.30 -0.20
N ASN A 108 30.32 -16.52 -0.67
CA ASN A 108 29.68 -16.67 -1.97
C ASN A 108 30.28 -15.77 -3.06
N GLY A 109 31.43 -15.13 -2.81
CA GLY A 109 32.14 -14.28 -3.78
C GLY A 109 31.61 -12.84 -3.90
N HIS A 110 30.70 -12.43 -3.02
CA HIS A 110 30.15 -11.05 -3.01
C HIS A 110 30.92 -10.17 -2.03
N HIS A 111 31.96 -9.48 -2.46
CA HIS A 111 32.82 -8.67 -1.61
C HIS A 111 32.38 -7.21 -1.45
N ALA A 112 31.55 -6.70 -2.39
CA ALA A 112 31.06 -5.33 -2.37
C ALA A 112 29.59 -5.29 -1.95
N LEU A 113 29.32 -4.96 -0.69
CA LEU A 113 27.96 -4.72 -0.20
C LEU A 113 27.63 -3.23 -0.31
N ARG A 114 26.52 -2.92 -0.96
CA ARG A 114 26.01 -1.55 -1.05
C ARG A 114 25.35 -1.19 0.28
N THR A 115 26.02 -0.36 1.08
CA THR A 115 25.52 0.12 2.35
C THR A 115 24.99 1.55 2.26
N VAL A 116 24.30 2.02 3.30
CA VAL A 116 23.75 3.39 3.37
C VAL A 116 24.81 4.48 3.22
N ASP A 117 26.08 4.18 3.50
CA ASP A 117 27.21 5.12 3.29
C ASP A 117 27.34 5.57 1.83
N ALA A 118 26.93 4.71 0.87
CA ALA A 118 26.96 5.04 -0.55
C ALA A 118 25.70 5.80 -1.02
N ALA A 119 24.67 5.92 -0.19
CA ALA A 119 23.37 6.44 -0.63
C ALA A 119 23.40 7.92 -1.01
N ALA A 120 24.11 8.76 -0.24
CA ALA A 120 24.24 10.18 -0.56
C ALA A 120 24.93 10.42 -1.91
N GLY A 121 26.00 9.66 -2.20
CA GLY A 121 26.67 9.67 -3.51
C GLY A 121 25.71 9.24 -4.61
N TYR A 122 24.98 8.12 -4.42
CA TYR A 122 23.97 7.68 -5.37
C TYR A 122 22.92 8.76 -5.68
N VAL A 123 22.39 9.43 -4.66
CA VAL A 123 21.37 10.48 -4.84
C VAL A 123 21.95 11.64 -5.65
N ARG A 124 23.16 12.13 -5.32
CA ARG A 124 23.80 13.23 -6.08
C ARG A 124 23.99 12.87 -7.56
N ASP A 125 24.43 11.65 -7.83
CA ASP A 125 24.85 11.23 -9.18
C ASP A 125 23.68 10.79 -10.06
N ASN A 126 22.52 10.38 -9.48
CA ASN A 126 21.46 9.70 -10.25
C ASN A 126 20.07 10.34 -10.14
N THR A 127 19.62 10.74 -8.95
CA THR A 127 18.23 11.19 -8.75
C THR A 127 18.12 12.67 -8.40
N GLY A 128 19.10 13.22 -7.69
CA GLY A 128 18.94 14.48 -6.99
C GLY A 128 17.95 14.38 -5.83
N PHE A 129 17.88 15.44 -5.00
CA PHE A 129 16.83 15.59 -3.99
C PHE A 129 15.64 16.36 -4.58
N PRO A 130 14.41 16.12 -4.09
CA PRO A 130 14.04 15.21 -3.01
C PRO A 130 13.97 13.75 -3.44
N VAL A 131 14.17 12.84 -2.47
CA VAL A 131 13.98 11.39 -2.64
C VAL A 131 13.01 10.84 -1.61
N TYR A 132 12.39 9.69 -1.91
CA TYR A 132 11.75 8.86 -0.89
C TYR A 132 12.70 7.80 -0.36
N VAL A 133 12.70 7.64 0.97
CA VAL A 133 13.45 6.60 1.68
C VAL A 133 12.48 5.74 2.46
N LYS A 134 12.52 4.43 2.26
CA LYS A 134 11.58 3.47 2.86
C LYS A 134 12.19 2.08 3.02
N PRO A 135 11.72 1.23 3.95
CA PRO A 135 12.07 -0.18 3.97
C PRO A 135 11.63 -0.88 2.68
N VAL A 136 12.42 -1.83 2.17
CA VAL A 136 12.05 -2.59 0.95
C VAL A 136 10.81 -3.45 1.16
N ASP A 137 10.58 -3.98 2.36
CA ASP A 137 9.51 -4.89 2.74
C ASP A 137 8.43 -4.25 3.63
N GLY A 138 8.44 -2.92 3.76
CA GLY A 138 7.44 -2.16 4.53
C GLY A 138 6.07 -2.10 3.84
N SER A 139 5.02 -1.88 4.62
CA SER A 139 3.64 -1.72 4.15
C SER A 139 2.92 -0.58 4.87
N LYS A 140 1.70 -0.24 4.41
CA LYS A 140 0.82 0.78 5.01
C LYS A 140 1.44 2.19 5.11
N GLY A 141 2.50 2.48 4.34
CA GLY A 141 3.21 3.76 4.40
C GLY A 141 4.03 3.98 5.68
N ILE A 142 4.24 2.92 6.49
CA ILE A 142 5.08 3.00 7.68
C ILE A 142 6.54 3.21 7.23
N ASN A 143 7.22 4.15 7.89
CA ASN A 143 8.63 4.48 7.61
C ASN A 143 8.90 4.91 6.16
N VAL A 144 7.94 5.55 5.51
CA VAL A 144 8.14 6.21 4.22
C VAL A 144 8.42 7.69 4.47
N TRP A 145 9.61 8.15 4.11
CA TRP A 145 10.10 9.49 4.35
C TRP A 145 10.41 10.21 3.05
N ARG A 146 9.92 11.44 2.90
CA ARG A 146 10.37 12.37 1.87
C ARG A 146 11.57 13.13 2.42
N VAL A 147 12.72 12.94 1.82
CA VAL A 147 14.02 13.44 2.25
C VAL A 147 14.45 14.55 1.28
N SER A 148 14.80 15.71 1.81
CA SER A 148 15.08 16.91 1.01
C SER A 148 16.57 17.23 0.86
N ASP A 149 17.41 16.65 1.71
CA ASP A 149 18.87 16.87 1.72
C ASP A 149 19.63 15.72 2.38
N GLU A 150 20.96 15.81 2.39
CA GLU A 150 21.82 14.77 2.97
C GLU A 150 21.69 14.68 4.50
N ALA A 151 21.38 15.76 5.18
CA ALA A 151 21.20 15.75 6.65
C ALA A 151 19.91 15.00 7.02
N ASP A 152 18.83 15.21 6.26
CA ASP A 152 17.59 14.46 6.37
C ASP A 152 17.83 12.96 6.08
N LEU A 153 18.63 12.65 5.04
CA LEU A 153 18.96 11.27 4.67
C LEU A 153 19.69 10.55 5.81
N ALA A 154 20.69 11.19 6.39
CA ALA A 154 21.44 10.63 7.51
C ALA A 154 20.55 10.39 8.73
N ARG A 155 19.63 11.32 9.03
CA ARG A 155 18.68 11.21 10.15
C ARG A 155 17.71 10.03 9.96
N VAL A 156 17.20 9.83 8.75
CA VAL A 156 16.32 8.71 8.44
C VAL A 156 17.05 7.37 8.55
N PHE A 157 18.30 7.29 8.09
CA PHE A 157 19.08 6.05 8.25
C PHE A 157 19.43 5.76 9.70
N ALA A 158 19.69 6.78 10.52
CA ALA A 158 19.89 6.60 11.97
C ALA A 158 18.62 6.00 12.62
N ALA A 159 17.44 6.53 12.30
CA ALA A 159 16.18 5.98 12.79
C ALA A 159 15.97 4.51 12.31
N PHE A 160 16.27 4.22 11.05
CA PHE A 160 16.17 2.86 10.51
C PHE A 160 17.13 1.87 11.18
N GLU A 161 18.33 2.32 11.56
CA GLU A 161 19.29 1.51 12.31
C GLU A 161 18.74 1.16 13.69
N GLU A 162 18.18 2.12 14.42
CA GLU A 162 17.52 1.91 15.72
C GLU A 162 16.32 0.95 15.63
N GLU A 163 15.50 1.09 14.58
CA GLU A 163 14.34 0.24 14.33
C GLU A 163 14.68 -1.13 13.70
N ARG A 164 15.95 -1.41 13.51
CA ARG A 164 16.42 -2.66 12.92
C ARG A 164 15.89 -2.93 11.52
N VAL A 165 15.65 -1.89 10.73
CA VAL A 165 15.42 -2.03 9.30
C VAL A 165 16.64 -2.69 8.65
N ARG A 166 16.41 -3.67 7.79
CA ARG A 166 17.51 -4.43 7.14
C ARG A 166 18.03 -3.74 5.88
N VAL A 167 17.10 -3.32 5.04
CA VAL A 167 17.38 -2.76 3.71
C VAL A 167 16.48 -1.57 3.48
N ALA A 168 17.08 -0.43 3.14
CA ALA A 168 16.37 0.78 2.73
C ALA A 168 16.36 0.90 1.20
N LEU A 169 15.23 1.26 0.63
CA LEU A 169 15.11 1.73 -0.75
C LEU A 169 15.18 3.26 -0.74
N VAL A 170 16.05 3.80 -1.57
CA VAL A 170 16.14 5.24 -1.88
C VAL A 170 15.71 5.44 -3.32
N GLU A 171 14.69 6.23 -3.56
CA GLU A 171 14.12 6.44 -4.90
C GLU A 171 13.75 7.90 -5.16
N GLU A 172 13.77 8.33 -6.42
CA GLU A 172 13.34 9.68 -6.80
C GLU A 172 11.90 9.96 -6.35
N ALA A 173 11.63 11.19 -5.97
CA ALA A 173 10.28 11.63 -5.67
C ALA A 173 9.51 11.88 -6.97
N ILE A 174 8.38 11.20 -7.14
CA ILE A 174 7.45 11.39 -8.24
C ILE A 174 6.32 12.29 -7.75
N ASP A 175 6.30 13.53 -8.20
CA ASP A 175 5.28 14.53 -7.84
C ASP A 175 4.11 14.50 -8.84
N LEU A 176 3.47 13.34 -8.97
CA LEU A 176 2.28 13.11 -9.80
C LEU A 176 1.14 12.58 -8.94
N PRO A 177 -0.12 12.80 -9.36
CA PRO A 177 -1.28 12.18 -8.73
C PRO A 177 -1.13 10.67 -8.60
N ASP A 178 -1.52 10.12 -7.45
CA ASP A 178 -1.37 8.73 -7.05
C ASP A 178 -2.70 7.98 -7.19
N TYR A 179 -2.69 6.87 -7.92
CA TYR A 179 -3.85 6.03 -8.18
C TYR A 179 -3.59 4.59 -7.80
N ARG A 180 -4.60 3.92 -7.27
CA ARG A 180 -4.65 2.47 -7.11
C ARG A 180 -5.53 1.87 -8.18
N LEU A 181 -4.99 0.98 -9.00
CA LEU A 181 -5.72 0.18 -9.98
C LEU A 181 -5.79 -1.26 -9.47
N VAL A 182 -7.00 -1.77 -9.26
CA VAL A 182 -7.24 -3.14 -8.77
C VAL A 182 -7.52 -4.05 -9.96
N VAL A 183 -6.70 -5.07 -10.12
CA VAL A 183 -6.78 -6.04 -11.21
C VAL A 183 -7.15 -7.42 -10.67
N LEU A 184 -8.13 -8.08 -11.30
CA LEU A 184 -8.51 -9.47 -11.07
C LEU A 184 -8.58 -10.21 -12.41
N ASP A 185 -7.82 -11.31 -12.52
CA ASP A 185 -7.82 -12.20 -13.70
C ASP A 185 -7.69 -11.43 -15.03
N GLY A 186 -6.76 -10.45 -15.08
CA GLY A 186 -6.48 -9.65 -16.26
C GLY A 186 -7.52 -8.55 -16.57
N LYS A 187 -8.39 -8.21 -15.63
CA LYS A 187 -9.40 -7.15 -15.79
C LYS A 187 -9.26 -6.10 -14.71
N LEU A 188 -9.39 -4.83 -15.09
CA LEU A 188 -9.55 -3.74 -14.13
C LEU A 188 -10.92 -3.87 -13.44
N ILE A 189 -10.92 -3.93 -12.11
CA ILE A 189 -12.14 -4.04 -11.30
C ILE A 189 -12.53 -2.68 -10.71
N SER A 190 -11.55 -1.95 -10.21
CA SER A 190 -11.73 -0.61 -9.68
C SER A 190 -10.46 0.21 -9.80
N ALA A 191 -10.63 1.52 -9.88
CA ALA A 191 -9.54 2.46 -9.79
C ALA A 191 -9.94 3.65 -8.93
N TYR A 192 -9.02 4.13 -8.10
CA TYR A 192 -9.28 5.30 -7.27
C TYR A 192 -8.02 6.14 -7.11
N ARG A 193 -8.22 7.46 -7.15
CA ARG A 193 -7.21 8.43 -6.77
C ARG A 193 -7.02 8.39 -5.27
N ARG A 194 -5.79 8.36 -4.83
CA ARG A 194 -5.44 8.46 -3.42
C ARG A 194 -4.97 9.87 -3.11
N ASN A 195 -5.54 10.45 -2.07
CA ASN A 195 -5.14 11.77 -1.60
C ASN A 195 -4.43 11.63 -0.25
N PRO A 196 -3.37 12.41 -0.02
CA PRO A 196 -2.66 12.37 1.26
C PRO A 196 -3.55 12.83 2.41
N LEU A 197 -3.22 12.36 3.62
CA LEU A 197 -3.84 12.84 4.85
C LEU A 197 -3.76 14.36 4.91
N ALA A 198 -4.91 14.99 5.10
CA ALA A 198 -5.03 16.44 5.25
C ALA A 198 -6.12 16.81 6.24
N ILE A 199 -6.01 18.00 6.79
CA ILE A 199 -7.05 18.68 7.57
C ILE A 199 -7.53 19.91 6.82
N VAL A 200 -8.72 20.40 7.18
CA VAL A 200 -9.28 21.65 6.65
C VAL A 200 -9.36 22.64 7.80
N GLY A 201 -8.79 23.82 7.62
CA GLY A 201 -8.81 24.90 8.58
C GLY A 201 -10.21 25.43 8.84
N ASP A 202 -10.47 25.85 10.07
CA ASP A 202 -11.68 26.52 10.49
C ASP A 202 -11.45 27.99 10.88
N GLY A 203 -10.21 28.49 10.72
CA GLY A 203 -9.80 29.86 11.06
C GLY A 203 -9.62 30.10 12.58
N ALA A 204 -9.79 29.09 13.42
CA ALA A 204 -9.76 29.23 14.87
C ALA A 204 -8.91 28.19 15.58
N SER A 205 -8.98 26.94 15.11
CA SER A 205 -8.31 25.78 15.74
C SER A 205 -6.89 25.59 15.19
N THR A 206 -5.99 25.14 16.06
CA THR A 206 -4.65 24.74 15.69
C THR A 206 -4.66 23.45 14.87
N VAL A 207 -3.58 23.18 14.12
CA VAL A 207 -3.36 21.90 13.43
C VAL A 207 -3.54 20.72 14.40
N ALA A 208 -2.97 20.79 15.61
CA ALA A 208 -3.10 19.72 16.61
C ALA A 208 -4.56 19.46 17.03
N GLU A 209 -5.35 20.51 17.23
CA GLU A 209 -6.79 20.38 17.58
C GLU A 209 -7.60 19.80 16.44
N LEU A 210 -7.34 20.23 15.19
CA LEU A 210 -7.99 19.69 14.01
C LEU A 210 -7.63 18.21 13.78
N MET A 211 -6.38 17.81 14.05
CA MET A 211 -5.96 16.41 14.02
C MET A 211 -6.68 15.57 15.08
N SER A 212 -6.86 16.09 16.29
CA SER A 212 -7.59 15.39 17.36
C SER A 212 -9.05 15.14 16.99
N ARG A 213 -9.73 16.13 16.44
CA ARG A 213 -11.12 15.98 15.94
C ARG A 213 -11.19 14.96 14.79
N LEU A 214 -10.22 14.97 13.88
CA LEU A 214 -10.17 13.98 12.81
C LEU A 214 -9.97 12.57 13.36
N GLN A 215 -9.10 12.40 14.37
CA GLN A 215 -8.92 11.10 15.04
C GLN A 215 -10.20 10.63 15.73
N GLU A 216 -10.93 11.51 16.39
CA GLU A 216 -12.24 11.18 16.98
C GLU A 216 -13.23 10.68 15.93
N SER A 217 -13.27 11.35 14.76
CA SER A 217 -14.14 10.91 13.64
C SER A 217 -13.78 9.53 13.12
N TYR A 218 -12.48 9.19 13.07
CA TYR A 218 -12.01 7.85 12.66
C TYR A 218 -12.43 6.78 13.68
N SER A 219 -12.31 7.08 14.97
CA SER A 219 -12.71 6.16 16.04
C SER A 219 -14.21 5.87 16.01
N LEU A 220 -15.03 6.88 15.76
CA LEU A 220 -16.49 6.73 15.61
C LEU A 220 -16.87 5.96 14.33
N GLY A 221 -16.13 6.16 13.24
CA GLY A 221 -16.33 5.48 11.96
C GLY A 221 -15.72 4.07 11.87
N LEU A 222 -15.21 3.51 12.99
CA LEU A 222 -14.53 2.21 13.04
C LEU A 222 -13.31 2.11 12.08
N ARG A 223 -12.69 3.25 11.76
CA ARG A 223 -11.46 3.26 10.98
C ARG A 223 -10.27 2.97 11.90
N ASP A 224 -9.42 2.00 11.54
CA ASP A 224 -8.27 1.55 12.34
C ASP A 224 -7.04 2.49 12.26
N THR A 225 -7.17 3.62 11.56
CA THR A 225 -6.10 4.61 11.43
C THR A 225 -5.89 5.37 12.73
N VAL A 226 -4.64 5.42 13.20
CA VAL A 226 -4.24 6.19 14.39
C VAL A 226 -3.35 7.36 13.98
N LEU A 227 -3.86 8.59 14.19
CA LEU A 227 -3.11 9.83 13.98
C LEU A 227 -2.35 10.19 15.27
N ARG A 228 -1.05 10.37 15.16
CA ARG A 228 -0.20 10.73 16.31
C ARG A 228 0.38 12.12 16.11
N ALA A 229 0.11 13.04 17.02
CA ALA A 229 0.70 14.38 17.02
C ALA A 229 2.25 14.36 17.07
N GLY A 230 2.84 13.31 17.63
CA GLY A 230 4.30 13.09 17.67
C GLY A 230 4.87 12.32 16.46
N ASP A 231 4.11 12.14 15.38
CA ASP A 231 4.66 11.55 14.15
C ASP A 231 5.64 12.53 13.49
N ALA A 232 6.92 12.21 13.53
CA ALA A 232 7.99 13.07 13.02
C ALA A 232 7.84 13.39 11.51
N ARG A 233 7.11 12.55 10.75
CA ARG A 233 6.81 12.81 9.34
C ARG A 233 5.82 13.96 9.17
N ILE A 234 4.81 14.05 10.05
CA ILE A 234 3.85 15.16 10.10
C ILE A 234 4.60 16.46 10.42
N GLU A 235 5.44 16.44 11.45
CA GLU A 235 6.22 17.62 11.80
C GLU A 235 7.19 18.05 10.68
N ALA A 236 7.82 17.09 10.01
CA ALA A 236 8.70 17.36 8.87
C ALA A 236 7.91 17.98 7.70
N ARG A 237 6.71 17.48 7.42
CA ARG A 237 5.82 18.01 6.39
C ARG A 237 5.42 19.44 6.72
N LEU A 238 4.90 19.68 7.92
CA LEU A 238 4.48 21.01 8.36
C LEU A 238 5.61 22.03 8.30
N ARG A 239 6.83 21.67 8.74
CA ARG A 239 8.01 22.56 8.68
C ARG A 239 8.35 22.96 7.25
N ARG A 240 8.27 22.04 6.28
CA ARG A 240 8.49 22.39 4.86
C ARG A 240 7.48 23.41 4.35
N ASP A 241 6.25 23.34 4.86
CA ASP A 241 5.18 24.28 4.50
C ASP A 241 5.21 25.56 5.38
N GLY A 242 6.28 25.76 6.18
CA GLY A 242 6.42 26.91 7.09
C GLY A 242 5.47 26.88 8.30
N ARG A 243 4.98 25.69 8.69
CA ARG A 243 3.96 25.48 9.72
C ARG A 243 4.47 24.64 10.88
N THR A 244 3.67 24.63 11.94
CA THR A 244 3.84 23.80 13.12
C THR A 244 2.48 23.22 13.56
N LEU A 245 2.47 22.33 14.52
CA LEU A 245 1.24 21.83 15.17
C LEU A 245 0.42 22.95 15.84
N ARG A 246 1.05 24.09 16.16
CA ARG A 246 0.40 25.27 16.75
C ARG A 246 -0.14 26.26 15.72
N SER A 247 0.16 26.08 14.44
CA SER A 247 -0.36 26.96 13.38
C SER A 247 -1.88 26.85 13.30
N VAL A 248 -2.56 27.96 13.07
CA VAL A 248 -4.01 28.04 12.85
C VAL A 248 -4.24 28.26 11.36
N PRO A 249 -4.71 27.24 10.61
CA PRO A 249 -5.00 27.39 9.18
C PRO A 249 -6.24 28.26 8.95
N GLU A 250 -6.28 28.97 7.83
CA GLU A 250 -7.45 29.78 7.45
C GLU A 250 -8.67 28.88 7.19
N THR A 251 -9.87 29.49 7.29
CA THR A 251 -11.13 28.78 7.01
C THR A 251 -11.14 28.26 5.57
N GLY A 252 -11.34 26.94 5.42
CA GLY A 252 -11.34 26.25 4.13
C GLY A 252 -9.95 25.90 3.61
N GLU A 253 -8.88 26.32 4.27
CA GLU A 253 -7.52 25.98 3.86
C GLU A 253 -7.23 24.50 4.09
N ARG A 254 -6.78 23.81 3.05
CA ARG A 254 -6.36 22.40 3.10
C ARG A 254 -4.87 22.30 3.47
N VAL A 255 -4.57 21.71 4.62
CA VAL A 255 -3.21 21.47 5.09
C VAL A 255 -2.90 19.97 5.01
N CYS A 256 -1.96 19.59 4.14
CA CYS A 256 -1.49 18.21 4.04
C CYS A 256 -0.59 17.88 5.24
N LEU A 257 -0.83 16.74 5.87
CA LEU A 257 -0.09 16.28 7.04
C LEU A 257 0.97 15.23 6.69
N LEU A 258 0.78 14.48 5.60
CA LEU A 258 1.74 13.48 5.14
C LEU A 258 2.01 13.66 3.64
N ASP A 259 3.19 13.21 3.19
CA ASP A 259 3.57 13.20 1.77
C ASP A 259 3.05 11.96 1.02
N ILE A 260 2.60 10.95 1.76
CA ILE A 260 2.10 9.69 1.21
C ILE A 260 0.58 9.68 1.18
N SER A 261 0.02 9.03 0.16
CA SER A 261 -1.42 8.97 -0.08
C SER A 261 -2.06 7.66 0.40
N ASN A 262 -1.42 6.94 1.33
CA ASN A 262 -1.93 5.67 1.83
C ASN A 262 -3.23 5.85 2.62
N LEU A 263 -4.27 5.11 2.24
CA LEU A 263 -5.57 5.15 2.94
C LEU A 263 -5.44 4.72 4.40
N SER A 264 -4.62 3.71 4.68
CA SER A 264 -4.34 3.24 6.05
C SER A 264 -3.59 4.27 6.92
N ALA A 265 -2.93 5.26 6.30
CA ALA A 265 -2.29 6.37 6.99
C ALA A 265 -3.20 7.60 7.15
N GLY A 266 -4.48 7.49 6.82
CA GLY A 266 -5.46 8.57 6.94
C GLY A 266 -5.80 9.27 5.62
N GLY A 267 -5.22 8.88 4.51
CA GLY A 267 -5.58 9.39 3.19
C GLY A 267 -7.03 9.12 2.81
N THR A 268 -7.52 9.79 1.77
CA THR A 268 -8.85 9.60 1.20
C THR A 268 -8.79 9.03 -0.21
N ALA A 269 -9.89 8.48 -0.69
CA ALA A 269 -10.00 7.92 -2.03
C ALA A 269 -11.16 8.58 -2.80
N ASP A 270 -10.88 8.93 -4.06
CA ASP A 270 -11.91 9.34 -5.02
C ASP A 270 -11.98 8.28 -6.11
N ASP A 271 -13.18 7.73 -6.34
CA ASP A 271 -13.40 6.72 -7.38
C ASP A 271 -13.21 7.33 -8.78
N VAL A 272 -12.38 6.69 -9.59
CA VAL A 272 -12.12 7.08 -10.98
C VAL A 272 -12.31 5.91 -11.94
N THR A 273 -12.92 4.82 -11.50
CA THR A 273 -13.05 3.57 -12.27
C THR A 273 -13.62 3.79 -13.67
N GLY A 274 -14.63 4.65 -13.80
CA GLY A 274 -15.33 4.89 -15.06
C GLY A 274 -14.60 5.79 -16.05
N ILE A 275 -13.47 6.41 -15.67
CA ILE A 275 -12.74 7.38 -16.50
C ILE A 275 -11.29 6.96 -16.79
N VAL A 276 -10.87 5.78 -16.36
CA VAL A 276 -9.50 5.30 -16.59
C VAL A 276 -9.28 5.08 -18.09
N ALA A 277 -8.30 5.78 -18.66
CA ALA A 277 -7.93 5.58 -20.06
C ALA A 277 -7.32 4.19 -20.31
N GLU A 278 -7.51 3.65 -21.51
CA GLU A 278 -7.16 2.27 -21.89
C GLU A 278 -5.66 1.97 -21.70
N ARG A 279 -4.81 2.95 -21.93
CA ARG A 279 -3.37 2.85 -21.68
C ARG A 279 -3.05 2.40 -20.26
N TRP A 280 -3.73 2.97 -19.26
CA TRP A 280 -3.47 2.68 -17.84
C TRP A 280 -4.06 1.34 -17.42
N VAL A 281 -5.21 0.97 -18.01
CA VAL A 281 -5.78 -0.38 -17.85
C VAL A 281 -4.80 -1.42 -18.38
N THR A 282 -4.32 -1.24 -19.60
CA THR A 282 -3.34 -2.14 -20.26
C THR A 282 -2.05 -2.22 -19.44
N LEU A 283 -1.53 -1.10 -18.94
CA LEU A 283 -0.34 -1.07 -18.09
C LEU A 283 -0.55 -1.88 -16.79
N ALA A 284 -1.66 -1.67 -16.10
CA ALA A 284 -1.94 -2.39 -14.84
C ALA A 284 -2.09 -3.90 -15.07
N VAL A 285 -2.78 -4.31 -16.14
CA VAL A 285 -2.92 -5.73 -16.53
C VAL A 285 -1.57 -6.33 -16.93
N THR A 286 -0.75 -5.60 -17.67
CA THR A 286 0.62 -6.03 -18.04
C THR A 286 1.47 -6.23 -16.79
N VAL A 287 1.40 -5.32 -15.82
CA VAL A 287 2.12 -5.43 -14.54
C VAL A 287 1.65 -6.65 -13.75
N ALA A 288 0.34 -6.88 -13.66
CA ALA A 288 -0.21 -8.08 -13.01
C ALA A 288 0.32 -9.37 -13.66
N GLY A 289 0.33 -9.42 -15.00
CA GLY A 289 0.86 -10.54 -15.78
C GLY A 289 2.36 -10.77 -15.59
N LEU A 290 3.14 -9.70 -15.50
CA LEU A 290 4.59 -9.75 -15.28
C LEU A 290 4.97 -10.51 -13.99
N PHE A 291 4.18 -10.37 -12.95
CA PHE A 291 4.36 -11.03 -11.66
C PHE A 291 3.50 -12.29 -11.49
N ASN A 292 2.79 -12.73 -12.53
CA ASN A 292 1.85 -13.84 -12.47
C ASN A 292 0.84 -13.70 -11.30
N LEU A 293 0.31 -12.50 -11.15
CA LEU A 293 -0.70 -12.19 -10.13
C LEU A 293 -2.09 -12.21 -10.75
N ARG A 294 -2.95 -13.03 -10.20
CA ARG A 294 -4.37 -13.06 -10.55
C ARG A 294 -5.15 -11.91 -9.93
N PHE A 295 -4.78 -11.55 -8.69
CA PHE A 295 -5.38 -10.46 -7.93
C PHE A 295 -4.29 -9.55 -7.37
N CYS A 296 -4.33 -8.27 -7.73
CA CYS A 296 -3.36 -7.30 -7.23
C CYS A 296 -3.90 -5.87 -7.27
N GLY A 297 -3.23 -4.99 -6.53
CA GLY A 297 -3.35 -3.54 -6.65
C GLY A 297 -2.06 -2.97 -7.23
N VAL A 298 -2.15 -2.27 -8.34
CA VAL A 298 -1.03 -1.53 -8.94
C VAL A 298 -1.14 -0.07 -8.52
N ASP A 299 -0.12 0.43 -7.85
CA ASP A 299 0.00 1.85 -7.49
C ASP A 299 0.70 2.58 -8.63
N LEU A 300 -0.03 3.46 -9.27
CA LEU A 300 0.38 4.22 -10.43
C LEU A 300 0.39 5.72 -10.11
N ALA A 301 1.53 6.37 -10.26
CA ALA A 301 1.58 7.82 -10.38
C ALA A 301 1.44 8.18 -11.86
N CYS A 302 0.48 9.01 -12.21
CA CYS A 302 0.35 9.53 -13.58
C CYS A 302 -0.23 10.94 -13.61
N SER A 303 0.07 11.69 -14.66
CA SER A 303 -0.33 13.09 -14.79
C SER A 303 -1.84 13.26 -14.91
N ASP A 304 -2.50 12.36 -15.67
CA ASP A 304 -3.94 12.33 -15.85
C ASP A 304 -4.40 10.88 -16.11
N ILE A 305 -5.28 10.38 -15.26
CA ILE A 305 -5.82 9.02 -15.37
C ILE A 305 -6.82 8.88 -16.52
N ALA A 306 -7.41 9.96 -16.97
CA ALA A 306 -8.41 9.99 -18.05
C ALA A 306 -7.77 10.18 -19.44
N SER A 307 -6.46 10.42 -19.52
CA SER A 307 -5.74 10.62 -20.77
C SER A 307 -4.82 9.43 -21.09
N ASP A 308 -4.78 9.01 -22.33
CA ASP A 308 -3.81 8.02 -22.81
C ASP A 308 -2.37 8.59 -22.94
N GLU A 309 -2.18 9.88 -22.68
CA GLU A 309 -0.91 10.57 -22.76
C GLU A 309 -0.41 11.01 -21.38
N GLY A 310 0.88 11.34 -21.30
CA GLY A 310 1.51 11.93 -20.14
C GLY A 310 2.50 11.02 -19.43
N ALA A 311 3.15 11.61 -18.41
CA ALA A 311 4.13 10.93 -17.58
C ALA A 311 3.47 9.94 -16.62
N CYS A 312 4.16 8.83 -16.39
CA CYS A 312 3.72 7.86 -15.37
C CYS A 312 4.90 7.11 -14.75
N ALA A 313 4.65 6.53 -13.58
CA ALA A 313 5.54 5.56 -12.95
C ALA A 313 4.74 4.59 -12.07
N VAL A 314 5.03 3.30 -12.17
CA VAL A 314 4.54 2.32 -11.19
C VAL A 314 5.34 2.49 -9.91
N ILE A 315 4.64 2.77 -8.82
CA ILE A 315 5.22 3.04 -7.50
C ILE A 315 5.38 1.73 -6.72
N GLU A 316 4.32 0.91 -6.70
CA GLU A 316 4.25 -0.33 -5.94
C GLU A 316 3.27 -1.31 -6.58
N VAL A 317 3.48 -2.61 -6.33
CA VAL A 317 2.52 -3.68 -6.67
C VAL A 317 2.15 -4.42 -5.40
N ASN A 318 0.86 -4.54 -5.12
CA ASN A 318 0.35 -5.18 -3.92
C ASN A 318 -0.35 -6.50 -4.30
N GLY A 319 0.23 -7.63 -3.90
CA GLY A 319 -0.33 -8.97 -4.19
C GLY A 319 -1.58 -9.31 -3.38
N THR A 320 -1.90 -8.54 -2.34
CA THR A 320 -3.07 -8.73 -1.47
C THR A 320 -3.66 -7.36 -1.09
N PRO A 321 -4.26 -6.63 -2.06
CA PRO A 321 -4.75 -5.28 -1.80
C PRO A 321 -5.92 -5.32 -0.80
N GLY A 322 -5.83 -4.52 0.28
CA GLY A 322 -6.96 -4.23 1.16
C GLY A 322 -7.96 -3.33 0.45
N LEU A 323 -9.25 -3.65 0.52
CA LEU A 323 -10.34 -2.91 -0.12
C LEU A 323 -11.31 -2.29 0.89
N ASP A 324 -11.11 -2.50 2.18
CA ASP A 324 -11.94 -2.02 3.28
C ASP A 324 -12.10 -0.50 3.28
N HIS A 325 -11.01 0.24 3.12
CA HIS A 325 -11.05 1.70 3.04
C HIS A 325 -11.73 2.21 1.75
N TYR A 326 -11.61 1.49 0.62
CA TYR A 326 -12.33 1.83 -0.60
C TYR A 326 -13.83 1.59 -0.43
N VAL A 327 -14.23 0.48 0.17
CA VAL A 327 -15.64 0.19 0.49
C VAL A 327 -16.26 1.28 1.35
N SER A 328 -15.53 1.83 2.32
CA SER A 328 -16.04 2.88 3.20
C SER A 328 -16.35 4.21 2.49
N THR A 329 -15.98 4.36 1.21
CA THR A 329 -16.26 5.58 0.44
C THR A 329 -17.66 5.66 -0.14
N GLY A 330 -18.41 4.54 -0.21
CA GLY A 330 -19.81 4.58 -0.64
C GLY A 330 -20.42 3.23 -1.01
N ALA A 331 -21.75 3.21 -1.16
CA ALA A 331 -22.52 2.01 -1.47
C ALA A 331 -22.15 1.40 -2.86
N THR A 332 -21.81 2.24 -3.82
CA THR A 332 -21.35 1.76 -5.15
C THR A 332 -20.05 0.98 -5.03
N GLN A 333 -19.10 1.48 -4.23
CA GLN A 333 -17.80 0.85 -3.98
C GLN A 333 -17.98 -0.46 -3.21
N GLU A 334 -18.89 -0.49 -2.23
CA GLU A 334 -19.27 -1.74 -1.56
C GLU A 334 -19.83 -2.78 -2.54
N ALA A 335 -20.71 -2.38 -3.46
CA ALA A 335 -21.27 -3.27 -4.45
C ALA A 335 -20.21 -3.83 -5.42
N ILE A 336 -19.24 -3.01 -5.86
CA ILE A 336 -18.12 -3.44 -6.70
C ILE A 336 -17.29 -4.50 -5.97
N VAL A 337 -16.91 -4.22 -4.73
CA VAL A 337 -16.06 -5.13 -3.93
C VAL A 337 -16.82 -6.40 -3.56
N ARG A 338 -18.10 -6.31 -3.23
CA ARG A 338 -18.95 -7.49 -3.01
C ARG A 338 -19.00 -8.40 -4.25
N LYS A 339 -19.18 -7.82 -5.45
CA LYS A 339 -19.16 -8.56 -6.71
C LYS A 339 -17.81 -9.24 -6.94
N LEU A 340 -16.69 -8.55 -6.68
CA LEU A 340 -15.35 -9.12 -6.77
C LEU A 340 -15.21 -10.36 -5.87
N TYR A 341 -15.61 -10.26 -4.60
CA TYR A 341 -15.52 -11.41 -3.69
C TYR A 341 -16.45 -12.54 -4.07
N LEU A 342 -17.63 -12.27 -4.61
CA LEU A 342 -18.51 -13.31 -5.16
C LEU A 342 -17.84 -14.06 -6.32
N GLU A 343 -17.20 -13.33 -7.25
CA GLU A 343 -16.48 -13.94 -8.37
C GLU A 343 -15.31 -14.80 -7.89
N VAL A 344 -14.52 -14.31 -6.92
CA VAL A 344 -13.36 -15.01 -6.39
C VAL A 344 -13.75 -16.23 -5.57
N LEU A 345 -14.72 -16.10 -4.66
CA LEU A 345 -15.02 -17.12 -3.65
C LEU A 345 -15.94 -18.22 -4.17
N ASN A 346 -16.70 -17.99 -5.24
CA ASN A 346 -17.52 -19.02 -5.87
C ASN A 346 -16.75 -19.97 -6.80
N VAL A 347 -15.49 -19.66 -7.13
CA VAL A 347 -14.66 -20.52 -8.00
C VAL A 347 -13.81 -21.43 -7.14
N PRO A 348 -14.06 -22.75 -7.12
CA PRO A 348 -13.23 -23.71 -6.39
C PRO A 348 -11.77 -23.65 -6.88
N PRO A 349 -10.78 -23.96 -6.03
CA PRO A 349 -9.44 -24.29 -6.50
C PRO A 349 -9.49 -25.45 -7.49
N ARG A 350 -8.51 -25.49 -8.40
CA ARG A 350 -8.33 -26.68 -9.26
C ARG A 350 -7.94 -27.88 -8.39
N GLU A 351 -8.46 -29.03 -8.73
CA GLU A 351 -7.97 -30.30 -8.17
C GLU A 351 -6.49 -30.44 -8.52
N ASN A 352 -5.67 -30.81 -7.54
CA ASN A 352 -4.23 -31.05 -7.74
C ASN A 352 -4.00 -32.38 -8.46
#